data_110c1b8a566c127d00d4945f7acb3608
#
_entry.id   110c1b8a566c127d00d4945f7acb3608
#
_cell.length_a   1.000
_cell.length_b   1.000
_cell.length_c   1.000
_cell.angle_alpha   90.00
_cell.angle_beta   90.00
_cell.angle_gamma   90.00
#
_symmetry.space_group_name_H-M   'P 1'
#
loop_
_entity.id
_entity.type
_entity.pdbx_description
1 polymer ?
#
loop_
_entity_poly.entity_id
_entity_poly.type
_entity_poly.pdbx_seq_one_letter_code
_entity_poly.pdbx_strand_id
1 'polypeptide(L)'
;MFLLISIGWLGYLPDIKELQNPINKSATEIYSSDMVLLGRYSYAKENRVPINYNDIDKDVINALIATEDVRFYKHSGIDGKALIRVFFGLFTRSNTGGGSTITQQLSKLLYSPSASNIFKRALQKPIEWVIAVNLERMYSKEEIIAMYLNQFDFLNNAVGIKSAAHVYFNTTADKLKIEEAATLIGMC
;
A
#
# COMPACT_ATOMS: atom_id res chain seq x y z
N MET A 1 -9.62 14.17 20.57
CA MET A 1 -8.55 13.35 19.95
C MET A 1 -8.29 13.78 18.50
N PHE A 2 -9.30 13.74 17.59
CA PHE A 2 -9.11 14.15 16.20
C PHE A 2 -8.62 15.60 16.03
N LEU A 3 -9.08 16.54 16.86
CA LEU A 3 -8.66 17.92 16.85
C LEU A 3 -7.18 18.11 17.24
N LEU A 4 -6.65 17.28 18.13
CA LEU A 4 -5.24 17.29 18.53
C LEU A 4 -4.34 16.67 17.42
N ILE A 5 -4.86 15.75 16.63
CA ILE A 5 -4.17 15.17 15.47
C ILE A 5 -4.11 16.21 14.35
N SER A 6 -5.20 16.94 14.09
CA SER A 6 -5.25 17.95 13.03
C SER A 6 -4.33 19.14 13.26
N ILE A 7 -3.90 19.36 14.53
CA ILE A 7 -2.93 20.41 14.93
C ILE A 7 -1.48 19.84 14.98
N GLY A 8 -1.27 18.58 14.61
CA GLY A 8 0.06 17.95 14.63
C GLY A 8 0.64 17.65 16.04
N TRP A 9 -0.17 17.73 17.10
CA TRP A 9 0.28 17.55 18.48
C TRP A 9 0.55 16.08 18.86
N LEU A 10 -0.03 15.12 18.15
CA LEU A 10 0.09 13.68 18.40
C LEU A 10 1.03 12.94 17.43
N GLY A 11 1.62 13.64 16.46
CA GLY A 11 2.56 13.06 15.51
C GLY A 11 2.61 13.82 14.20
N TYR A 12 3.50 13.39 13.30
CA TYR A 12 3.64 13.99 11.99
C TYR A 12 2.39 13.74 11.12
N LEU A 13 1.76 14.83 10.70
CA LEU A 13 0.69 14.79 9.68
C LEU A 13 1.25 15.46 8.42
N PRO A 14 1.38 14.74 7.29
CA PRO A 14 1.89 15.32 6.05
C PRO A 14 0.98 16.46 5.57
N ASP A 15 1.58 17.51 5.02
CA ASP A 15 0.85 18.62 4.41
C ASP A 15 0.13 18.15 3.13
N ILE A 16 -0.92 18.88 2.72
CA ILE A 16 -1.69 18.57 1.49
C ILE A 16 -0.78 18.49 0.27
N LYS A 17 0.22 19.36 0.17
CA LYS A 17 1.20 19.35 -0.93
C LYS A 17 2.05 18.08 -0.95
N GLU A 18 2.39 17.55 0.21
CA GLU A 18 3.14 16.30 0.35
C GLU A 18 2.26 15.09 0.01
N LEU A 19 0.99 15.13 0.39
CA LEU A 19 0.01 14.12 0.00
C LEU A 19 -0.25 14.10 -1.50
N GLN A 20 -0.20 15.27 -2.18
CA GLN A 20 -0.36 15.40 -3.64
C GLN A 20 0.84 14.88 -4.44
N ASN A 21 2.02 14.87 -3.84
CA ASN A 21 3.25 14.35 -4.44
C ASN A 21 3.98 13.45 -3.43
N PRO A 22 3.47 12.24 -3.17
CA PRO A 22 4.17 11.30 -2.31
C PRO A 22 5.56 11.04 -2.89
N ILE A 23 6.60 11.13 -2.04
CA ILE A 23 8.00 11.00 -2.44
C ILE A 23 8.20 9.64 -3.12
N ASN A 24 8.22 9.63 -4.43
CA ASN A 24 8.52 8.45 -5.23
C ASN A 24 10.04 8.32 -5.37
N LYS A 25 10.64 7.48 -4.53
CA LYS A 25 12.02 7.03 -4.69
C LYS A 25 12.08 5.98 -5.79
N SER A 26 11.92 6.43 -7.03
CA SER A 26 11.91 5.55 -8.20
C SER A 26 13.33 5.24 -8.65
N ALA A 27 13.56 4.01 -9.12
CA ALA A 27 14.77 3.65 -9.83
C ALA A 27 14.70 4.16 -11.28
N THR A 28 15.86 4.55 -11.83
CA THR A 28 15.98 4.87 -13.25
C THR A 28 16.32 3.59 -14.01
N GLU A 29 15.51 3.22 -14.98
CA GLU A 29 15.78 2.10 -15.88
C GLU A 29 16.66 2.59 -17.06
N ILE A 30 17.71 1.84 -17.37
CA ILE A 30 18.64 2.12 -18.46
C ILE A 30 18.42 1.06 -19.54
N TYR A 31 18.08 1.51 -20.74
CA TYR A 31 17.81 0.65 -21.89
C TYR A 31 18.85 0.86 -22.98
N SER A 32 19.14 -0.20 -23.75
CA SER A 32 19.90 -0.10 -25.01
C SER A 32 19.03 0.52 -26.11
N SER A 33 19.65 0.82 -27.26
CA SER A 33 18.94 1.38 -28.43
C SER A 33 17.86 0.46 -28.99
N ASP A 34 17.95 -0.84 -28.75
CA ASP A 34 16.98 -1.89 -29.12
C ASP A 34 16.00 -2.21 -27.96
N MET A 35 15.89 -1.31 -26.98
CA MET A 35 14.96 -1.39 -25.84
C MET A 35 15.18 -2.60 -24.91
N VAL A 36 16.38 -3.16 -24.89
CA VAL A 36 16.76 -4.18 -23.91
C VAL A 36 17.17 -3.49 -22.61
N LEU A 37 16.61 -3.92 -21.48
CA LEU A 37 16.94 -3.40 -20.16
C LEU A 37 18.40 -3.77 -19.81
N LEU A 38 19.29 -2.77 -19.75
CA LEU A 38 20.68 -2.94 -19.39
C LEU A 38 20.92 -2.94 -17.88
N GLY A 39 20.07 -2.23 -17.14
CA GLY A 39 20.18 -2.15 -15.69
C GLY A 39 19.25 -1.12 -15.06
N ARG A 40 19.27 -1.07 -13.73
CA ARG A 40 18.51 -0.11 -12.93
C ARG A 40 19.46 0.64 -12.01
N TYR A 41 19.36 1.96 -12.01
CA TYR A 41 20.07 2.83 -11.09
C TYR A 41 19.10 3.37 -10.04
N SER A 42 19.34 3.08 -8.76
CA SER A 42 18.57 3.63 -7.65
C SER A 42 19.49 4.29 -6.64
N TYR A 43 19.08 5.44 -6.12
CA TYR A 43 19.81 6.16 -5.07
C TYR A 43 19.68 5.49 -3.70
N ALA A 44 18.64 4.69 -3.51
CA ALA A 44 18.39 3.88 -2.32
C ALA A 44 18.38 2.39 -2.71
N LYS A 45 18.47 1.48 -1.72
CA LYS A 45 18.36 0.03 -1.94
C LYS A 45 17.00 -0.42 -2.53
N GLU A 46 16.14 0.53 -2.87
CA GLU A 46 14.79 0.30 -3.36
C GLU A 46 14.77 0.32 -4.89
N ASN A 47 14.58 -0.84 -5.49
CA ASN A 47 14.52 -1.05 -6.95
C ASN A 47 13.10 -0.76 -7.50
N ARG A 48 12.47 0.32 -7.03
CA ARG A 48 11.07 0.65 -7.34
C ARG A 48 10.92 1.21 -8.75
N VAL A 49 10.12 0.56 -9.56
CA VAL A 49 9.68 1.05 -10.86
C VAL A 49 8.16 1.15 -10.84
N PRO A 50 7.61 2.36 -10.73
CA PRO A 50 6.16 2.52 -10.66
C PRO A 50 5.50 2.15 -11.99
N ILE A 51 4.31 1.57 -11.90
CA ILE A 51 3.42 1.28 -13.04
C ILE A 51 2.04 1.83 -12.75
N ASN A 52 1.28 2.08 -13.82
CA ASN A 52 -0.09 2.54 -13.71
C ASN A 52 -1.05 1.38 -13.41
N TYR A 53 -2.25 1.69 -12.91
CA TYR A 53 -3.29 0.71 -12.63
C TYR A 53 -3.62 -0.19 -13.83
N ASN A 54 -3.67 0.38 -15.03
CA ASN A 54 -3.99 -0.35 -16.27
C ASN A 54 -2.89 -1.34 -16.71
N ASP A 55 -1.69 -1.21 -16.16
CA ASP A 55 -0.54 -2.09 -16.43
C ASP A 55 -0.44 -3.23 -15.40
N ILE A 56 -1.43 -3.36 -14.51
CA ILE A 56 -1.51 -4.41 -13.49
C ILE A 56 -2.58 -5.43 -13.91
N ASP A 57 -2.25 -6.71 -13.84
CA ASP A 57 -3.22 -7.76 -14.12
C ASP A 57 -4.42 -7.70 -13.17
N LYS A 58 -5.60 -7.97 -13.68
CA LYS A 58 -6.86 -7.92 -12.92
C LYS A 58 -6.89 -8.94 -11.78
N ASP A 59 -6.23 -10.07 -11.92
CA ASP A 59 -6.18 -11.09 -10.89
C ASP A 59 -5.37 -10.62 -9.68
N VAL A 60 -4.33 -9.80 -9.88
CA VAL A 60 -3.60 -9.13 -8.79
C VAL A 60 -4.52 -8.20 -8.01
N ILE A 61 -5.27 -7.36 -8.73
CA ILE A 61 -6.21 -6.41 -8.13
C ILE A 61 -7.31 -7.14 -7.36
N ASN A 62 -7.90 -8.16 -7.97
CA ASN A 62 -8.94 -8.96 -7.36
C ASN A 62 -8.44 -9.72 -6.13
N ALA A 63 -7.25 -10.31 -6.19
CA ALA A 63 -6.61 -10.98 -5.08
C ALA A 63 -6.36 -10.01 -3.91
N LEU A 64 -5.83 -8.81 -4.19
CA LEU A 64 -5.60 -7.78 -3.18
C LEU A 64 -6.90 -7.39 -2.47
N ILE A 65 -7.94 -7.09 -3.22
CA ILE A 65 -9.24 -6.69 -2.66
C ILE A 65 -9.86 -7.84 -1.86
N ALA A 66 -9.81 -9.06 -2.37
CA ALA A 66 -10.40 -10.22 -1.71
C ALA A 66 -9.68 -10.58 -0.39
N THR A 67 -8.36 -10.36 -0.32
CA THR A 67 -7.54 -10.72 0.83
C THR A 67 -7.52 -9.61 1.87
N GLU A 68 -7.23 -8.37 1.45
CA GLU A 68 -6.95 -7.27 2.36
C GLU A 68 -8.18 -6.43 2.69
N ASP A 69 -9.06 -6.19 1.71
CA ASP A 69 -10.17 -5.24 1.89
C ASP A 69 -11.35 -5.54 0.96
N VAL A 70 -12.10 -6.59 1.24
CA VAL A 70 -13.23 -7.05 0.41
C VAL A 70 -14.30 -5.97 0.16
N ARG A 71 -14.30 -4.90 0.95
CA ARG A 71 -15.24 -3.80 0.81
C ARG A 71 -14.60 -2.49 0.38
N PHE A 72 -13.41 -2.56 -0.20
CA PHE A 72 -12.60 -1.42 -0.61
C PHE A 72 -13.38 -0.34 -1.37
N TYR A 73 -14.23 -0.72 -2.31
CA TYR A 73 -15.07 0.21 -3.08
C TYR A 73 -16.28 0.75 -2.32
N LYS A 74 -16.53 0.33 -1.06
CA LYS A 74 -17.73 0.68 -0.29
C LYS A 74 -17.47 1.61 0.89
N HIS A 75 -16.25 2.07 1.06
CA HIS A 75 -15.85 3.01 2.12
C HIS A 75 -14.86 4.04 1.59
N SER A 76 -14.58 5.08 2.38
CA SER A 76 -13.64 6.18 2.05
C SER A 76 -12.50 6.21 3.08
N GLY A 77 -11.57 5.26 2.96
CA GLY A 77 -10.37 5.16 3.80
C GLY A 77 -10.57 4.38 5.10
N ILE A 78 -11.74 4.39 5.70
CA ILE A 78 -12.05 3.67 6.94
C ILE A 78 -13.27 2.77 6.73
N ASP A 79 -13.13 1.49 7.01
CA ASP A 79 -14.25 0.55 7.03
C ASP A 79 -14.84 0.42 8.44
N GLY A 80 -15.88 1.19 8.73
CA GLY A 80 -16.56 1.16 10.04
C GLY A 80 -17.14 -0.21 10.38
N LYS A 81 -17.64 -0.98 9.39
CA LYS A 81 -18.17 -2.32 9.65
C LYS A 81 -17.06 -3.32 9.99
N ALA A 82 -15.90 -3.22 9.33
CA ALA A 82 -14.75 -4.04 9.69
C ALA A 82 -14.24 -3.70 11.10
N LEU A 83 -14.18 -2.42 11.47
CA LEU A 83 -13.80 -2.01 12.82
C LEU A 83 -14.75 -2.57 13.89
N ILE A 84 -16.07 -2.49 13.67
CA ILE A 84 -17.07 -3.06 14.57
C ILE A 84 -16.88 -4.58 14.69
N ARG A 85 -16.67 -5.28 13.57
CA ARG A 85 -16.42 -6.73 13.57
C ARG A 85 -15.19 -7.09 14.40
N VAL A 86 -14.07 -6.39 14.21
CA VAL A 86 -12.83 -6.62 14.99
C VAL A 86 -13.05 -6.33 16.46
N PHE A 87 -13.76 -5.24 16.79
CA PHE A 87 -14.08 -4.90 18.17
C PHE A 87 -14.88 -6.02 18.85
N PHE A 88 -15.94 -6.52 18.23
CA PHE A 88 -16.70 -7.66 18.76
C PHE A 88 -15.88 -8.94 18.85
N GLY A 89 -14.98 -9.18 17.86
CA GLY A 89 -14.08 -10.33 17.87
C GLY A 89 -13.12 -10.36 19.06
N LEU A 90 -12.66 -9.20 19.52
CA LEU A 90 -11.83 -9.10 20.73
C LEU A 90 -12.59 -9.57 21.98
N PHE A 91 -13.89 -9.29 22.09
CA PHE A 91 -14.71 -9.76 23.22
C PHE A 91 -15.05 -11.24 23.12
N THR A 92 -15.27 -11.76 21.92
CA THR A 92 -15.67 -13.16 21.70
C THR A 92 -14.49 -14.12 21.55
N ARG A 93 -13.24 -13.60 21.60
CA ARG A 93 -12.01 -14.35 21.31
C ARG A 93 -12.05 -15.10 19.98
N SER A 94 -12.85 -14.62 19.02
CA SER A 94 -12.92 -15.19 17.69
C SER A 94 -11.91 -14.50 16.75
N ASN A 95 -11.27 -15.29 15.87
CA ASN A 95 -10.39 -14.73 14.85
C ASN A 95 -11.25 -14.12 13.73
N THR A 96 -11.44 -12.80 13.77
CA THR A 96 -12.34 -12.06 12.87
C THR A 96 -11.61 -11.42 11.67
N GLY A 97 -10.35 -11.77 11.45
CA GLY A 97 -9.51 -11.18 10.40
C GLY A 97 -9.07 -9.75 10.70
N GLY A 98 -8.38 -9.13 9.76
CA GLY A 98 -7.89 -7.75 9.86
C GLY A 98 -9.00 -6.70 9.79
N GLY A 99 -8.76 -5.54 10.39
CA GLY A 99 -9.66 -4.39 10.34
C GLY A 99 -9.04 -3.17 9.66
N SER A 100 -7.83 -3.29 9.10
CA SER A 100 -7.16 -2.21 8.36
C SER A 100 -7.58 -2.27 6.89
N THR A 101 -7.83 -1.10 6.29
CA THR A 101 -8.12 -0.98 4.85
C THR A 101 -6.83 -0.87 4.04
N ILE A 102 -6.90 -1.12 2.72
CA ILE A 102 -5.78 -0.90 1.79
C ILE A 102 -5.26 0.53 1.91
N THR A 103 -6.14 1.53 2.00
CA THR A 103 -5.75 2.94 2.12
C THR A 103 -5.05 3.25 3.45
N GLN A 104 -5.44 2.61 4.55
CA GLN A 104 -4.73 2.72 5.84
C GLN A 104 -3.35 2.07 5.77
N GLN A 105 -3.22 0.93 5.11
CA GLN A 105 -1.93 0.28 4.89
C GLN A 105 -1.03 1.15 4.00
N LEU A 106 -1.57 1.75 2.93
CA LEU A 106 -0.84 2.71 2.09
C LEU A 106 -0.35 3.92 2.91
N SER A 107 -1.21 4.50 3.75
CA SER A 107 -0.83 5.63 4.61
C SER A 107 0.32 5.28 5.54
N LYS A 108 0.32 4.05 6.07
CA LYS A 108 1.42 3.52 6.88
C LYS A 108 2.71 3.38 6.06
N LEU A 109 2.64 2.81 4.85
CA LEU A 109 3.82 2.63 3.98
C LEU A 109 4.47 3.97 3.59
N LEU A 110 3.65 5.01 3.37
CA LEU A 110 4.14 6.31 2.92
C LEU A 110 4.66 7.19 4.06
N TYR A 111 3.98 7.21 5.21
CA TYR A 111 4.14 8.27 6.22
C TYR A 111 4.38 7.79 7.65
N SER A 112 4.27 6.48 7.92
CA SER A 112 4.45 5.98 9.28
C SER A 112 5.81 5.29 9.44
N PRO A 113 6.77 5.91 10.15
CA PRO A 113 8.02 5.24 10.47
C PRO A 113 7.77 4.03 11.37
N SER A 114 8.62 3.01 11.24
CA SER A 114 8.54 1.81 12.08
C SER A 114 8.56 2.17 13.56
N ALA A 115 7.45 1.94 14.27
CA ALA A 115 7.35 2.23 15.69
C ALA A 115 8.01 1.14 16.52
N SER A 116 8.96 1.55 17.38
CA SER A 116 9.69 0.65 18.28
C SER A 116 8.85 0.12 19.46
N ASN A 117 7.73 0.79 19.81
CA ASN A 117 6.92 0.49 20.99
C ASN A 117 5.43 0.37 20.66
N ILE A 118 4.73 -0.55 21.38
CA ILE A 118 3.28 -0.79 21.25
C ILE A 118 2.48 0.51 21.48
N PHE A 119 2.86 1.35 22.43
CA PHE A 119 2.21 2.63 22.68
C PHE A 119 2.31 3.60 21.49
N LYS A 120 3.49 3.69 20.86
CA LYS A 120 3.67 4.53 19.66
C LYS A 120 2.82 3.99 18.49
N ARG A 121 2.72 2.69 18.35
CA ARG A 121 1.84 2.04 17.36
C ARG A 121 0.36 2.39 17.57
N ALA A 122 -0.11 2.37 18.81
CA ALA A 122 -1.49 2.73 19.13
C ALA A 122 -1.80 4.20 18.82
N LEU A 123 -0.84 5.09 19.01
CA LEU A 123 -0.97 6.51 18.67
C LEU A 123 -0.84 6.81 17.18
N GLN A 124 -0.17 5.95 16.40
CA GLN A 124 -0.06 6.08 14.94
C GLN A 124 -1.36 5.74 14.23
N LYS A 125 -2.16 4.80 14.74
CA LYS A 125 -3.41 4.37 14.09
C LYS A 125 -4.39 5.51 13.79
N PRO A 126 -4.71 6.41 14.72
CA PRO A 126 -5.56 7.57 14.42
C PRO A 126 -4.97 8.51 13.35
N ILE A 127 -3.65 8.64 13.29
CA ILE A 127 -2.97 9.45 12.26
C ILE A 127 -3.11 8.77 10.90
N GLU A 128 -2.86 7.46 10.81
CA GLU A 128 -3.07 6.66 9.60
C GLU A 128 -4.51 6.79 9.09
N TRP A 129 -5.51 6.85 9.96
CA TRP A 129 -6.91 7.04 9.59
C TRP A 129 -7.17 8.41 8.97
N VAL A 130 -6.61 9.48 9.55
CA VAL A 130 -6.75 10.84 9.01
C VAL A 130 -6.08 10.92 7.63
N ILE A 131 -4.87 10.37 7.49
CA ILE A 131 -4.16 10.32 6.20
C ILE A 131 -4.95 9.51 5.18
N ALA A 132 -5.47 8.33 5.55
CA ALA A 132 -6.26 7.48 4.66
C ALA A 132 -7.50 8.20 4.12
N VAL A 133 -8.24 8.91 4.98
CA VAL A 133 -9.40 9.71 4.54
C VAL A 133 -8.98 10.83 3.59
N ASN A 134 -7.85 11.49 3.83
CA ASN A 134 -7.34 12.53 2.93
C ASN A 134 -6.89 11.94 1.59
N LEU A 135 -6.21 10.81 1.57
CA LEU A 135 -5.85 10.12 0.33
C LEU A 135 -7.09 9.77 -0.51
N GLU A 136 -8.14 9.24 0.11
CA GLU A 136 -9.40 8.91 -0.58
C GLU A 136 -10.18 10.13 -1.11
N ARG A 137 -9.89 11.33 -0.60
CA ARG A 137 -10.44 12.58 -1.14
C ARG A 137 -9.67 13.09 -2.34
N MET A 138 -8.40 12.71 -2.47
CA MET A 138 -7.47 13.24 -3.46
C MET A 138 -7.22 12.30 -4.62
N TYR A 139 -7.36 11.00 -4.39
CA TYR A 139 -7.03 9.94 -5.34
C TYR A 139 -8.22 9.01 -5.58
N SER A 140 -8.36 8.53 -6.80
CA SER A 140 -9.32 7.48 -7.14
C SER A 140 -8.95 6.14 -6.50
N LYS A 141 -9.89 5.22 -6.45
CA LYS A 141 -9.65 3.86 -5.95
C LYS A 141 -8.56 3.14 -6.74
N GLU A 142 -8.54 3.33 -8.03
CA GLU A 142 -7.56 2.77 -8.96
C GLU A 142 -6.16 3.32 -8.67
N GLU A 143 -6.03 4.62 -8.47
CA GLU A 143 -4.77 5.26 -8.10
C GLU A 143 -4.25 4.76 -6.74
N ILE A 144 -5.14 4.59 -5.75
CA ILE A 144 -4.79 4.06 -4.43
C ILE A 144 -4.26 2.63 -4.53
N ILE A 145 -4.90 1.75 -5.32
CA ILE A 145 -4.42 0.38 -5.58
C ILE A 145 -3.03 0.43 -6.23
N ALA A 146 -2.87 1.23 -7.28
CA ALA A 146 -1.59 1.35 -7.97
C ALA A 146 -0.49 1.86 -7.04
N MET A 147 -0.78 2.89 -6.25
CA MET A 147 0.17 3.41 -5.24
C MET A 147 0.54 2.33 -4.21
N TYR A 148 -0.44 1.58 -3.69
CA TYR A 148 -0.17 0.52 -2.72
C TYR A 148 0.75 -0.54 -3.29
N LEU A 149 0.41 -1.10 -4.46
CA LEU A 149 1.19 -2.14 -5.12
C LEU A 149 2.57 -1.66 -5.58
N ASN A 150 2.73 -0.38 -5.88
CA ASN A 150 4.04 0.22 -6.18
C ASN A 150 4.90 0.45 -4.93
N GLN A 151 4.28 0.63 -3.74
CA GLN A 151 5.01 0.93 -2.51
C GLN A 151 5.36 -0.31 -1.68
N PHE A 152 4.62 -1.40 -1.87
CA PHE A 152 4.80 -2.60 -1.05
C PHE A 152 6.15 -3.27 -1.31
N ASP A 153 6.83 -3.66 -0.23
CA ASP A 153 8.10 -4.39 -0.28
C ASP A 153 7.82 -5.90 -0.25
N PHE A 154 7.95 -6.55 -1.40
CA PHE A 154 7.80 -8.00 -1.57
C PHE A 154 9.06 -8.79 -1.17
N LEU A 155 9.98 -8.16 -0.44
CA LEU A 155 11.27 -8.75 -0.03
C LEU A 155 12.22 -9.03 -1.23
N ASN A 156 13.40 -9.58 -0.93
CA ASN A 156 14.41 -9.95 -1.94
C ASN A 156 14.73 -8.82 -2.96
N ASN A 157 14.75 -7.57 -2.49
CA ASN A 157 14.90 -6.36 -3.33
C ASN A 157 13.78 -6.14 -4.37
N ALA A 158 12.63 -6.77 -4.18
CA ALA A 158 11.47 -6.61 -5.04
C ALA A 158 10.48 -5.59 -4.44
N VAL A 159 10.80 -4.30 -4.59
CA VAL A 159 9.89 -3.23 -4.17
C VAL A 159 8.96 -2.87 -5.33
N GLY A 160 7.65 -2.98 -5.05
CA GLY A 160 6.57 -2.81 -6.02
C GLY A 160 6.30 -4.05 -6.88
N ILE A 161 5.05 -4.14 -7.34
CA ILE A 161 4.52 -5.30 -8.05
C ILE A 161 5.26 -5.60 -9.36
N LYS A 162 5.74 -4.58 -10.08
CA LYS A 162 6.54 -4.76 -11.30
C LYS A 162 7.85 -5.50 -11.01
N SER A 163 8.54 -5.08 -9.96
CA SER A 163 9.78 -5.74 -9.54
C SER A 163 9.52 -7.14 -9.02
N ALA A 164 8.43 -7.34 -8.27
CA ALA A 164 8.04 -8.64 -7.75
C ALA A 164 7.71 -9.65 -8.85
N ALA A 165 6.91 -9.24 -9.85
CA ALA A 165 6.59 -10.09 -11.00
C ALA A 165 7.87 -10.57 -11.73
N HIS A 166 8.83 -9.67 -11.91
CA HIS A 166 10.10 -10.01 -12.56
C HIS A 166 10.97 -10.93 -11.68
N VAL A 167 11.14 -10.60 -10.39
CA VAL A 167 12.05 -11.33 -9.49
C VAL A 167 11.55 -12.74 -9.20
N TYR A 168 10.26 -12.89 -8.95
CA TYR A 168 9.70 -14.18 -8.53
C TYR A 168 9.27 -15.08 -9.68
N PHE A 169 8.80 -14.49 -10.78
CA PHE A 169 8.18 -15.25 -11.89
C PHE A 169 8.78 -14.96 -13.26
N ASN A 170 9.78 -14.06 -13.35
CA ASN A 170 10.40 -13.64 -14.62
C ASN A 170 9.35 -13.22 -15.68
N THR A 171 8.33 -12.49 -15.23
CA THR A 171 7.22 -11.98 -16.05
C THR A 171 6.95 -10.51 -15.79
N THR A 172 5.98 -9.94 -16.46
CA THR A 172 5.52 -8.55 -16.27
C THR A 172 4.22 -8.54 -15.45
N ALA A 173 3.94 -7.41 -14.78
CA ALA A 173 2.80 -7.30 -13.87
C ALA A 173 1.42 -7.44 -14.55
N ASP A 174 1.34 -7.23 -15.86
CA ASP A 174 0.15 -7.39 -16.69
C ASP A 174 -0.06 -8.83 -17.20
N LYS A 175 0.89 -9.74 -16.92
CA LYS A 175 0.88 -11.13 -17.39
C LYS A 175 0.98 -12.16 -16.27
N LEU A 176 0.78 -11.73 -15.04
CA LEU A 176 0.76 -12.62 -13.89
C LEU A 176 -0.44 -13.56 -13.97
N LYS A 177 -0.20 -14.85 -13.78
CA LYS A 177 -1.26 -15.83 -13.64
C LYS A 177 -1.92 -15.71 -12.27
N ILE A 178 -3.14 -16.23 -12.13
CA ILE A 178 -3.91 -16.12 -10.89
C ILE A 178 -3.18 -16.72 -9.67
N GLU A 179 -2.48 -17.84 -9.85
CA GLU A 179 -1.69 -18.46 -8.78
C GLU A 179 -0.45 -17.63 -8.39
N GLU A 180 0.17 -16.97 -9.38
CA GLU A 180 1.30 -16.06 -9.17
C GLU A 180 0.84 -14.78 -8.46
N ALA A 181 -0.27 -14.21 -8.92
CA ALA A 181 -0.93 -13.06 -8.30
C ALA A 181 -1.31 -13.36 -6.84
N ALA A 182 -1.97 -14.50 -6.59
CA ALA A 182 -2.33 -14.93 -5.24
C ALA A 182 -1.11 -15.12 -4.34
N THR A 183 -0.01 -15.65 -4.89
CA THR A 183 1.25 -15.84 -4.14
C THR A 183 1.84 -14.49 -3.72
N LEU A 184 1.93 -13.52 -4.64
CA LEU A 184 2.45 -12.18 -4.31
C LEU A 184 1.57 -11.47 -3.29
N ILE A 185 0.25 -11.51 -3.47
CA ILE A 185 -0.67 -10.87 -2.53
C ILE A 185 -0.67 -11.55 -1.17
N GLY A 186 -0.43 -12.86 -1.11
CA GLY A 186 -0.24 -13.58 0.16
C GLY A 186 0.99 -13.12 0.97
N MET A 187 1.87 -12.31 0.38
CA MET A 187 3.00 -11.66 1.07
C MET A 187 2.64 -10.29 1.67
N CYS A 188 1.49 -9.71 1.27
CA CYS A 188 1.00 -8.44 1.81
C CYS A 188 0.37 -8.64 3.19
#